data_bd56e6735e9a938a55ee2041843aacc1
#
_entry.id   bd56e6735e9a938a55ee2041843aacc1
#
_cell.length_a   1.000
_cell.length_b   1.000
_cell.length_c   1.000
_cell.angle_alpha   90.00
_cell.angle_beta   90.00
_cell.angle_gamma   90.00
#
_symmetry.space_group_name_H-M   'P 1'
#
loop_
_entity.id
_entity.type
_entity.pdbx_description
1 polymer ?
#
loop_
_entity_poly.entity_id
_entity_poly.type
_entity_poly.pdbx_seq_one_letter_code
_entity_poly.pdbx_strand_id
1 'polypeptide(L)'
;MSDKEISELNLKSAEHYGLQLQMNHFTEELAELIQAVAELDPKHIAEELADVEVMVEQMEYLLTLDKDTIKRYAAAHEEHDARMCFWFLAAPIKSINKLRRADLEASTSKRNAAKHSIELAIGDLTSYLDWLVERFGIPTEEILEIKSYKVQRTRDRIAQEATNGKT
;
A
#
# COMPACT_ATOMS: atom_id res chain seq x y z
N MET A 1 7.40 18.69 -2.44
CA MET A 1 6.62 18.26 -3.65
C MET A 1 5.14 18.38 -3.33
N SER A 2 4.29 18.66 -4.32
CA SER A 2 2.84 18.56 -4.16
C SER A 2 2.39 17.09 -4.17
N ASP A 3 1.20 16.79 -3.58
CA ASP A 3 0.61 15.44 -3.59
C ASP A 3 0.50 14.87 -5.00
N LYS A 4 0.14 15.73 -5.97
CA LYS A 4 0.05 15.33 -7.38
C LYS A 4 1.40 14.88 -7.95
N GLU A 5 2.49 15.61 -7.65
CA GLU A 5 3.83 15.23 -8.10
C GLU A 5 4.31 13.94 -7.44
N ILE A 6 3.99 13.74 -6.15
CA ILE A 6 4.28 12.49 -5.43
C ILE A 6 3.55 11.33 -6.10
N SER A 7 2.25 11.47 -6.34
CA SER A 7 1.43 10.44 -7.01
C SER A 7 1.95 10.10 -8.41
N GLU A 8 2.23 11.11 -9.25
CA GLU A 8 2.75 10.89 -10.61
C GLU A 8 4.08 10.12 -10.62
N LEU A 9 4.99 10.43 -9.70
CA LEU A 9 6.26 9.71 -9.57
C LEU A 9 6.07 8.29 -9.02
N ASN A 10 5.16 8.12 -8.07
CA ASN A 10 4.81 6.83 -7.52
C ASN A 10 4.27 5.87 -8.58
N LEU A 11 3.35 6.34 -9.43
CA LEU A 11 2.79 5.53 -10.51
C LEU A 11 3.81 5.17 -11.58
N LYS A 12 4.75 6.06 -11.91
CA LYS A 12 5.89 5.72 -12.79
C LYS A 12 6.76 4.62 -12.21
N SER A 13 6.96 4.61 -10.90
CA SER A 13 7.69 3.53 -10.21
C SER A 13 6.93 2.20 -10.30
N ALA A 14 5.61 2.25 -10.12
CA ALA A 14 4.76 1.08 -10.28
C ALA A 14 4.85 0.47 -11.69
N GLU A 15 4.81 1.31 -12.74
CA GLU A 15 4.97 0.87 -14.14
C GLU A 15 6.34 0.26 -14.40
N HIS A 16 7.41 0.85 -13.85
CA HIS A 16 8.77 0.40 -14.05
C HIS A 16 9.01 -1.00 -13.48
N TYR A 17 8.60 -1.25 -12.24
CA TYR A 17 8.82 -2.52 -11.55
C TYR A 17 7.76 -3.58 -11.84
N GLY A 18 6.56 -3.15 -12.19
CA GLY A 18 5.44 -4.02 -12.56
C GLY A 18 4.76 -4.72 -11.40
N LEU A 19 3.60 -5.30 -11.70
CA LEU A 19 2.67 -5.83 -10.70
C LEU A 19 3.29 -6.89 -9.77
N GLN A 20 4.06 -7.84 -10.33
CA GLN A 20 4.55 -8.98 -9.53
C GLN A 20 5.52 -8.53 -8.42
N LEU A 21 6.44 -7.60 -8.75
CA LEU A 21 7.39 -7.08 -7.78
C LEU A 21 6.69 -6.19 -6.75
N GLN A 22 5.77 -5.34 -7.20
CA GLN A 22 5.03 -4.46 -6.30
C GLN A 22 4.09 -5.21 -5.35
N MET A 23 3.51 -6.34 -5.76
CA MET A 23 2.78 -7.20 -4.82
C MET A 23 3.68 -7.79 -3.72
N ASN A 24 4.96 -8.07 -4.02
CA ASN A 24 5.91 -8.53 -3.01
C ASN A 24 6.22 -7.40 -2.02
N HIS A 25 6.59 -6.22 -2.54
CA HIS A 25 6.86 -5.04 -1.71
C HIS A 25 5.66 -4.69 -0.83
N PHE A 26 4.45 -4.63 -1.38
CA PHE A 26 3.26 -4.34 -0.57
C PHE A 26 3.08 -5.35 0.59
N THR A 27 3.38 -6.63 0.36
CA THR A 27 3.31 -7.64 1.41
C THR A 27 4.39 -7.42 2.49
N GLU A 28 5.56 -6.95 2.09
CA GLU A 28 6.70 -6.62 2.95
C GLU A 28 6.39 -5.39 3.82
N GLU A 29 5.94 -4.28 3.21
CA GLU A 29 5.58 -3.05 3.93
C GLU A 29 4.43 -3.27 4.94
N LEU A 30 3.45 -4.12 4.59
CA LEU A 30 2.40 -4.49 5.55
C LEU A 30 2.96 -5.27 6.76
N ALA A 31 3.97 -6.11 6.56
CA ALA A 31 4.61 -6.84 7.66
C ALA A 31 5.47 -5.91 8.52
N GLU A 32 6.15 -4.93 7.93
CA GLU A 32 6.95 -3.92 8.63
C GLU A 32 6.03 -2.99 9.45
N LEU A 33 4.90 -2.57 8.91
CA LEU A 33 3.89 -1.81 9.68
C LEU A 33 3.34 -2.62 10.87
N ILE A 34 3.13 -3.95 10.74
CA ILE A 34 2.75 -4.80 11.88
C ILE A 34 3.81 -4.74 12.98
N GLN A 35 5.10 -4.77 12.63
CA GLN A 35 6.18 -4.67 13.60
C GLN A 35 6.22 -3.30 14.27
N ALA A 36 6.15 -2.22 13.49
CA ALA A 36 6.14 -0.85 14.00
C ALA A 36 4.98 -0.61 15.00
N VAL A 37 3.78 -1.10 14.67
CA VAL A 37 2.61 -1.02 15.59
C VAL A 37 2.84 -1.84 16.85
N ALA A 38 3.49 -3.00 16.77
CA ALA A 38 3.79 -3.82 17.95
C ALA A 38 4.84 -3.17 18.88
N GLU A 39 5.74 -2.37 18.31
CA GLU A 39 6.75 -1.60 19.05
C GLU A 39 6.17 -0.35 19.73
N LEU A 40 5.00 0.12 19.28
CA LEU A 40 4.34 1.34 19.74
C LEU A 40 5.22 2.61 19.58
N ASP A 41 6.10 2.64 18.60
CA ASP A 41 6.93 3.80 18.26
C ASP A 41 6.23 4.65 17.20
N PRO A 42 5.72 5.86 17.54
CA PRO A 42 4.99 6.70 16.59
C PRO A 42 5.81 7.07 15.35
N LYS A 43 7.12 7.27 15.51
CA LYS A 43 8.00 7.62 14.38
C LYS A 43 8.15 6.46 13.42
N HIS A 44 8.39 5.25 13.93
CA HIS A 44 8.48 4.04 13.11
C HIS A 44 7.13 3.75 12.43
N ILE A 45 6.01 3.92 13.16
CA ILE A 45 4.67 3.79 12.59
C ILE A 45 4.47 4.79 11.44
N ALA A 46 4.90 6.05 11.56
CA ALA A 46 4.77 7.04 10.50
C ALA A 46 5.57 6.67 9.24
N GLU A 47 6.78 6.12 9.41
CA GLU A 47 7.64 5.66 8.33
C GLU A 47 6.99 4.51 7.54
N GLU A 48 6.52 3.46 8.24
CA GLU A 48 5.92 2.28 7.61
C GLU A 48 4.51 2.55 7.06
N LEU A 49 3.75 3.42 7.74
CA LEU A 49 2.45 3.87 7.25
C LEU A 49 2.58 4.58 5.90
N ALA A 50 3.57 5.46 5.76
CA ALA A 50 3.84 6.15 4.50
C ALA A 50 4.21 5.17 3.37
N ASP A 51 4.97 4.10 3.66
CA ASP A 51 5.30 3.06 2.69
C ASP A 51 4.05 2.27 2.27
N VAL A 52 3.21 1.90 3.22
CA VAL A 52 1.95 1.21 2.94
C VAL A 52 1.02 2.07 2.08
N GLU A 53 0.89 3.38 2.36
CA GLU A 53 0.08 4.28 1.53
C GLU A 53 0.61 4.40 0.09
N VAL A 54 1.95 4.51 -0.08
CA VAL A 54 2.60 4.49 -1.40
C VAL A 54 2.24 3.20 -2.15
N MET A 55 2.29 2.06 -1.48
CA MET A 55 1.98 0.76 -2.07
C MET A 55 0.50 0.56 -2.35
N VAL A 56 -0.41 1.07 -1.52
CA VAL A 56 -1.86 1.06 -1.76
C VAL A 56 -2.18 1.75 -3.09
N GLU A 57 -1.65 2.96 -3.31
CA GLU A 57 -1.85 3.70 -4.55
C GLU A 57 -1.33 2.93 -5.79
N GLN A 58 -0.18 2.28 -5.66
CA GLN A 58 0.37 1.43 -6.72
C GLN A 58 -0.51 0.21 -7.01
N MET A 59 -1.05 -0.46 -5.97
CA MET A 59 -1.96 -1.59 -6.15
C MET A 59 -3.28 -1.18 -6.80
N GLU A 60 -3.86 -0.04 -6.40
CA GLU A 60 -5.04 0.52 -7.05
C GLU A 60 -4.83 0.73 -8.55
N TYR A 61 -3.70 1.29 -8.92
CA TYR A 61 -3.34 1.56 -10.30
C TYR A 61 -3.07 0.28 -11.10
N LEU A 62 -2.13 -0.55 -10.64
CA LEU A 62 -1.69 -1.75 -11.38
C LEU A 62 -2.77 -2.81 -11.53
N LEU A 63 -3.66 -2.92 -10.57
CA LEU A 63 -4.78 -3.86 -10.60
C LEU A 63 -6.05 -3.23 -11.17
N THR A 64 -6.07 -1.93 -11.43
CA THR A 64 -7.26 -1.20 -11.86
C THR A 64 -8.44 -1.51 -10.92
N LEU A 65 -8.23 -1.21 -9.63
CA LEU A 65 -9.22 -1.47 -8.59
C LEU A 65 -10.36 -0.45 -8.63
N ASP A 66 -11.55 -0.86 -8.17
CA ASP A 66 -12.71 0.01 -8.07
C ASP A 66 -12.60 0.93 -6.83
N LYS A 67 -12.21 2.18 -7.08
CA LYS A 67 -12.03 3.19 -6.04
C LYS A 67 -13.32 3.52 -5.29
N ASP A 68 -14.48 3.38 -5.90
CA ASP A 68 -15.76 3.64 -5.25
C ASP A 68 -16.09 2.52 -4.26
N THR A 69 -15.74 1.29 -4.59
CA THR A 69 -15.83 0.16 -3.65
C THR A 69 -14.89 0.36 -2.47
N ILE A 70 -13.62 0.71 -2.70
CA ILE A 70 -12.64 0.98 -1.64
C ILE A 70 -13.15 2.07 -0.68
N LYS A 71 -13.58 3.21 -1.21
CA LYS A 71 -14.11 4.33 -0.40
C LYS A 71 -15.32 3.95 0.43
N ARG A 72 -16.25 3.16 -0.13
CA ARG A 72 -17.45 2.71 0.62
C ARG A 72 -17.07 1.81 1.79
N TYR A 73 -16.06 0.94 1.61
CA TYR A 73 -15.60 0.07 2.68
C TYR A 73 -14.81 0.85 3.74
N ALA A 74 -13.95 1.77 3.36
CA ALA A 74 -13.26 2.65 4.31
C ALA A 74 -14.24 3.44 5.19
N ALA A 75 -15.33 3.94 4.61
CA ALA A 75 -16.35 4.69 5.35
C ALA A 75 -17.27 3.82 6.24
N ALA A 76 -17.24 2.50 6.11
CA ALA A 76 -18.13 1.61 6.87
C ALA A 76 -17.61 1.26 8.28
N HIS A 77 -16.34 1.58 8.58
CA HIS A 77 -15.72 1.28 9.88
C HIS A 77 -15.61 2.55 10.72
N GLU A 78 -16.42 2.65 11.76
CA GLU A 78 -16.43 3.79 12.70
C GLU A 78 -15.56 3.57 13.95
N GLU A 79 -15.28 2.31 14.30
CA GLU A 79 -14.51 1.97 15.51
C GLU A 79 -13.38 0.99 15.22
N HIS A 80 -12.19 1.36 15.65
CA HIS A 80 -11.01 0.51 15.61
C HIS A 80 -10.40 0.31 16.99
N ASP A 81 -9.78 -0.84 17.24
CA ASP A 81 -8.92 -1.09 18.39
C ASP A 81 -7.56 -1.64 17.95
N ALA A 82 -6.56 -1.53 18.82
CA ALA A 82 -5.20 -1.98 18.51
C ALA A 82 -5.11 -3.48 18.15
N ARG A 83 -6.05 -4.32 18.60
CA ARG A 83 -6.08 -5.76 18.29
C ARG A 83 -6.54 -6.02 16.85
N MET A 84 -7.25 -5.08 16.24
CA MET A 84 -7.71 -5.19 14.85
C MET A 84 -6.56 -5.00 13.85
N CYS A 85 -5.40 -4.50 14.29
CA CYS A 85 -4.18 -4.38 13.51
C CYS A 85 -3.88 -5.65 12.70
N PHE A 86 -3.82 -6.80 13.37
CA PHE A 86 -3.53 -8.07 12.72
C PHE A 86 -4.56 -8.45 11.65
N TRP A 87 -5.82 -8.05 11.83
CA TRP A 87 -6.85 -8.33 10.86
C TRP A 87 -6.71 -7.44 9.62
N PHE A 88 -6.64 -6.13 9.80
CA PHE A 88 -6.61 -5.16 8.70
C PHE A 88 -5.31 -5.22 7.89
N LEU A 89 -4.18 -5.47 8.52
CA LEU A 89 -2.89 -5.59 7.82
C LEU A 89 -2.69 -6.98 7.20
N ALA A 90 -3.27 -8.05 7.76
CA ALA A 90 -3.18 -9.39 7.20
C ALA A 90 -4.18 -9.65 6.05
N ALA A 91 -5.31 -8.97 6.00
CA ALA A 91 -6.34 -9.18 4.98
C ALA A 91 -5.85 -8.86 3.54
N PRO A 92 -5.15 -7.76 3.27
CA PRO A 92 -4.54 -7.50 1.96
C PRO A 92 -3.52 -8.57 1.55
N ILE A 93 -2.65 -9.01 2.46
CA ILE A 93 -1.66 -10.08 2.22
C ILE A 93 -2.37 -11.37 1.76
N LYS A 94 -3.41 -11.76 2.48
CA LYS A 94 -4.22 -12.94 2.14
C LYS A 94 -4.88 -12.81 0.77
N SER A 95 -5.39 -11.62 0.44
CA SER A 95 -6.09 -11.35 -0.82
C SER A 95 -5.11 -11.34 -2.01
N ILE A 96 -3.92 -10.77 -1.86
CA ILE A 96 -2.84 -10.85 -2.84
C ILE A 96 -2.43 -12.29 -3.12
N ASN A 97 -2.28 -13.12 -2.08
CA ASN A 97 -1.95 -14.53 -2.26
C ASN A 97 -3.07 -15.33 -2.94
N LYS A 98 -4.34 -14.93 -2.80
CA LYS A 98 -5.43 -15.50 -3.59
C LYS A 98 -5.31 -15.11 -5.06
N LEU A 99 -4.96 -13.84 -5.37
CA LEU A 99 -4.75 -13.37 -6.74
C LEU A 99 -3.61 -14.14 -7.42
N ARG A 100 -2.47 -14.29 -6.76
CA ARG A 100 -1.34 -15.08 -7.28
C ARG A 100 -1.73 -16.52 -7.64
N ARG A 101 -2.50 -17.18 -6.77
CA ARG A 101 -3.01 -18.54 -7.08
C ARG A 101 -3.97 -18.55 -8.26
N ALA A 102 -4.85 -17.55 -8.35
CA ALA A 102 -5.78 -17.45 -9.47
C ALA A 102 -5.06 -17.22 -10.80
N ASP A 103 -3.96 -16.46 -10.81
CA ASP A 103 -3.10 -16.25 -11.97
C ASP A 103 -2.39 -17.54 -12.38
N LEU A 104 -1.84 -18.30 -11.43
CA LEU A 104 -1.22 -19.62 -11.70
C LEU A 104 -2.22 -20.63 -12.28
N GLU A 105 -3.47 -20.59 -11.83
CA GLU A 105 -4.53 -21.46 -12.34
C GLU A 105 -5.16 -20.95 -13.65
N ALA A 106 -4.73 -19.80 -14.17
CA ALA A 106 -5.30 -19.11 -15.32
C ALA A 106 -6.84 -18.94 -15.25
N SER A 107 -7.37 -18.75 -14.05
CA SER A 107 -8.80 -18.68 -13.78
C SER A 107 -9.29 -17.23 -13.69
N THR A 108 -9.96 -16.75 -14.75
CA THR A 108 -10.54 -15.40 -14.79
C THR A 108 -11.55 -15.16 -13.66
N SER A 109 -12.41 -16.14 -13.36
CA SER A 109 -13.40 -16.03 -12.28
C SER A 109 -12.74 -15.88 -10.90
N LYS A 110 -11.74 -16.71 -10.61
CA LYS A 110 -10.98 -16.62 -9.35
C LYS A 110 -10.19 -15.33 -9.26
N ARG A 111 -9.63 -14.86 -10.39
CA ARG A 111 -8.92 -13.59 -10.46
C ARG A 111 -9.84 -12.41 -10.12
N ASN A 112 -11.03 -12.34 -10.70
CA ASN A 112 -11.99 -11.28 -10.42
C ASN A 112 -12.46 -11.32 -8.96
N ALA A 113 -12.73 -12.50 -8.41
CA ALA A 113 -13.07 -12.65 -6.99
C ALA A 113 -11.92 -12.23 -6.05
N ALA A 114 -10.67 -12.51 -6.44
CA ALA A 114 -9.49 -12.09 -5.68
C ALA A 114 -9.30 -10.57 -5.75
N LYS A 115 -9.47 -9.94 -6.93
CA LYS A 115 -9.45 -8.46 -7.06
C LYS A 115 -10.48 -7.82 -6.15
N HIS A 116 -11.73 -8.27 -6.19
CA HIS A 116 -12.77 -7.75 -5.30
C HIS A 116 -12.39 -7.94 -3.82
N SER A 117 -11.79 -9.07 -3.43
CA SER A 117 -11.30 -9.25 -2.07
C SER A 117 -10.17 -8.27 -1.70
N ILE A 118 -9.37 -7.82 -2.67
CA ILE A 118 -8.33 -6.80 -2.47
C ILE A 118 -8.98 -5.43 -2.27
N GLU A 119 -9.98 -5.06 -3.06
CA GLU A 119 -10.73 -3.80 -2.92
C GLU A 119 -11.31 -3.64 -1.52
N LEU A 120 -11.96 -4.69 -1.00
CA LEU A 120 -12.51 -4.70 0.36
C LEU A 120 -11.40 -4.56 1.40
N ALA A 121 -10.33 -5.35 1.26
CA ALA A 121 -9.22 -5.34 2.21
C ALA A 121 -8.44 -4.01 2.21
N ILE A 122 -8.31 -3.34 1.07
CA ILE A 122 -7.72 -1.99 0.98
C ILE A 122 -8.65 -0.94 1.61
N GLY A 123 -9.97 -1.05 1.42
CA GLY A 123 -10.92 -0.15 2.09
C GLY A 123 -10.80 -0.23 3.62
N ASP A 124 -10.83 -1.44 4.15
CA ASP A 124 -10.64 -1.70 5.59
C ASP A 124 -9.27 -1.18 6.07
N LEU A 125 -8.20 -1.45 5.30
CA LEU A 125 -6.85 -0.98 5.59
C LEU A 125 -6.79 0.55 5.65
N THR A 126 -7.33 1.26 4.65
CA THR A 126 -7.31 2.73 4.59
C THR A 126 -7.95 3.33 5.84
N SER A 127 -9.12 2.84 6.25
CA SER A 127 -9.77 3.28 7.49
C SER A 127 -8.90 3.02 8.73
N TYR A 128 -8.18 1.91 8.76
CA TYR A 128 -7.27 1.58 9.86
C TYR A 128 -6.02 2.47 9.88
N LEU A 129 -5.46 2.83 8.72
CA LEU A 129 -4.34 3.76 8.63
C LEU A 129 -4.73 5.15 9.16
N ASP A 130 -5.92 5.66 8.79
CA ASP A 130 -6.46 6.92 9.32
C ASP A 130 -6.58 6.87 10.85
N TRP A 131 -7.07 5.76 11.39
CA TRP A 131 -7.14 5.55 12.85
C TRP A 131 -5.76 5.53 13.51
N LEU A 132 -4.74 4.93 12.89
CA LEU A 132 -3.35 4.94 13.41
C LEU A 132 -2.81 6.37 13.48
N VAL A 133 -3.04 7.17 12.43
CA VAL A 133 -2.65 8.58 12.38
C VAL A 133 -3.25 9.34 13.58
N GLU A 134 -4.55 9.23 13.79
CA GLU A 134 -5.24 9.87 14.92
C GLU A 134 -4.76 9.33 16.27
N ARG A 135 -4.65 8.01 16.40
CA ARG A 135 -4.31 7.32 17.66
C ARG A 135 -2.92 7.66 18.17
N PHE A 136 -1.96 7.82 17.27
CA PHE A 136 -0.56 8.13 17.60
C PHE A 136 -0.24 9.61 17.45
N GLY A 137 -1.17 10.43 16.99
CA GLY A 137 -1.01 11.88 16.82
C GLY A 137 0.03 12.22 15.76
N ILE A 138 0.12 11.43 14.68
CA ILE A 138 1.09 11.62 13.59
C ILE A 138 0.63 12.79 12.72
N PRO A 139 1.45 13.83 12.51
CA PRO A 139 1.09 14.94 11.63
C PRO A 139 1.01 14.48 10.17
N THR A 140 -0.05 14.88 9.46
CA THR A 140 -0.21 14.57 8.04
C THR A 140 0.96 15.09 7.19
N GLU A 141 1.50 16.24 7.55
CA GLU A 141 2.67 16.84 6.91
C GLU A 141 3.91 15.94 7.02
N GLU A 142 4.10 15.26 8.15
CA GLU A 142 5.21 14.32 8.35
C GLU A 142 5.09 13.12 7.41
N ILE A 143 3.89 12.56 7.26
CA ILE A 143 3.63 11.46 6.32
C ILE A 143 3.93 11.90 4.88
N LEU A 144 3.49 13.10 4.48
CA LEU A 144 3.75 13.66 3.16
C LEU A 144 5.25 13.88 2.90
N GLU A 145 5.99 14.36 3.87
CA GLU A 145 7.45 14.51 3.76
C GLU A 145 8.14 13.16 3.56
N ILE A 146 7.75 12.13 4.31
CA ILE A 146 8.30 10.77 4.18
C ILE A 146 7.96 10.21 2.80
N LYS A 147 6.71 10.28 2.35
CA LYS A 147 6.29 9.84 1.01
C LYS A 147 7.08 10.54 -0.09
N SER A 148 7.22 11.87 0.01
CA SER A 148 7.99 12.67 -0.95
C SER A 148 9.43 12.19 -1.04
N TYR A 149 10.10 11.95 0.07
CA TYR A 149 11.47 11.46 0.12
C TYR A 149 11.59 10.06 -0.49
N LYS A 150 10.71 9.13 -0.12
CA LYS A 150 10.74 7.74 -0.61
C LYS A 150 10.52 7.64 -2.11
N VAL A 151 9.51 8.34 -2.64
CA VAL A 151 9.21 8.38 -4.07
C VAL A 151 10.36 9.02 -4.87
N GLN A 152 10.97 10.09 -4.35
CA GLN A 152 12.11 10.72 -4.98
C GLN A 152 13.33 9.80 -5.02
N ARG A 153 13.64 9.11 -3.91
CA ARG A 153 14.72 8.12 -3.85
C ARG A 153 14.52 6.99 -4.86
N THR A 154 13.28 6.52 -5.02
CA THR A 154 12.95 5.47 -6.00
C THR A 154 13.13 5.96 -7.43
N ARG A 155 12.70 7.18 -7.75
CA ARG A 155 12.95 7.83 -9.06
C ARG A 155 14.45 7.87 -9.38
N ASP A 156 15.27 8.30 -8.42
CA ASP A 156 16.71 8.44 -8.62
C ASP A 156 17.37 7.08 -8.83
N ARG A 157 16.91 6.02 -8.15
CA ARG A 157 17.33 4.63 -8.38
C ARG A 157 16.99 4.16 -9.80
N ILE A 158 15.77 4.38 -10.25
CA ILE A 158 15.35 4.03 -11.63
C ILE A 158 16.23 4.73 -12.67
N ALA A 159 16.55 6.01 -12.47
CA ALA A 159 17.43 6.76 -13.36
C ALA A 159 18.85 6.18 -13.40
N GLN A 160 19.37 5.71 -12.27
CA GLN A 160 20.68 5.04 -12.18
C GLN A 160 20.68 3.68 -12.88
N GLU A 161 19.62 2.88 -12.71
CA GLU A 161 19.44 1.59 -13.40
C GLU A 161 19.45 1.76 -14.92
N ALA A 162 18.74 2.79 -15.42
CA ALA A 162 18.70 3.11 -16.85
C ALA A 162 20.08 3.53 -17.44
N THR A 163 20.95 4.12 -16.62
CA THR A 163 22.32 4.49 -17.04
C THR A 163 23.27 3.30 -17.00
N ASN A 164 23.15 2.43 -15.99
CA ASN A 164 24.02 1.27 -15.81
C ASN A 164 23.67 0.11 -16.77
N GLY A 165 22.41 0.00 -17.22
CA GLY A 165 21.97 -1.03 -18.17
C GLY A 165 22.33 -0.74 -19.65
N LYS A 166 23.01 0.38 -19.93
CA LYS A 166 23.51 0.76 -21.29
C LYS A 166 24.97 0.41 -21.53
N THR A 167 25.62 -0.27 -20.60
CA THR A 167 26.96 -0.83 -20.72
C THR A 167 26.90 -2.31 -20.98
#